data_7c02f8c5f9d61cea646f1e15af49593d
#
_entry.id   7c02f8c5f9d61cea646f1e15af49593d
#
_cell.length_a   1.000
_cell.length_b   1.000
_cell.length_c   1.000
_cell.angle_alpha   90.00
_cell.angle_beta   90.00
_cell.angle_gamma   90.00
#
_symmetry.space_group_name_H-M   'P 1'
#
loop_
_entity.id
_entity.type
_entity.pdbx_description
1 polymer ?
#
loop_
_entity_poly.entity_id
_entity_poly.type
_entity_poly.pdbx_seq_one_letter_code
_entity_poly.pdbx_strand_id
1 'polypeptide(L)'
;MYKATIVIPNINGKGWLKDSIESVYAQTEQNFQLIVVDNGSTDESLEQARSYCSRANFTLIENGTNTGFSHAVNQGIAMAESE
;
A
#
# COMPACT_ATOMS: atom_id res chain seq x y z
N MET A 1 8.81 0.95 16.29
CA MET A 1 8.62 2.07 15.33
C MET A 1 9.45 1.84 14.08
N TYR A 2 8.90 2.16 12.93
CA TYR A 2 9.61 1.96 11.66
C TYR A 2 10.46 3.16 11.32
N LYS A 3 11.54 2.96 10.58
CA LYS A 3 12.40 4.04 10.10
C LYS A 3 11.74 4.85 8.99
N ALA A 4 10.87 4.22 8.20
CA ALA A 4 10.21 4.86 7.08
C ALA A 4 8.84 4.27 6.86
N THR A 5 7.96 5.04 6.25
CA THR A 5 6.67 4.56 5.80
C THR A 5 6.54 4.85 4.31
N ILE A 6 6.14 3.84 3.56
CA ILE A 6 5.93 3.96 2.13
C ILE A 6 4.43 3.81 1.89
N VAL A 7 3.83 4.77 1.21
CA VAL A 7 2.39 4.77 0.90
C VAL A 7 2.23 4.60 -0.60
N ILE A 8 1.48 3.60 -1.01
CA ILE A 8 1.17 3.35 -2.42
C ILE A 8 -0.34 3.47 -2.61
N PRO A 9 -0.82 4.57 -3.20
CA PRO A 9 -2.23 4.63 -3.61
C PRO A 9 -2.42 3.76 -4.85
N ASN A 10 -3.48 3.00 -4.90
CA ASN A 10 -3.76 2.09 -6.00
C ASN A 10 -5.19 2.22 -6.50
N ILE A 11 -5.33 2.32 -7.80
CA ILE A 11 -6.60 2.09 -8.47
C ILE A 11 -6.32 1.38 -9.80
N ASN A 12 -6.86 0.17 -9.91
CA ASN A 12 -6.71 -0.65 -11.11
C ASN A 12 -5.26 -0.82 -11.58
N GLY A 13 -4.36 -1.04 -10.62
CA GLY A 13 -2.92 -1.18 -10.88
C GLY A 13 -2.47 -2.60 -11.16
N LYS A 14 -3.32 -3.45 -11.72
CA LYS A 14 -3.03 -4.86 -11.99
C LYS A 14 -1.70 -5.08 -12.72
N GLY A 15 -1.33 -4.17 -13.63
CA GLY A 15 -0.12 -4.32 -14.42
C GLY A 15 1.15 -3.87 -13.72
N TRP A 16 1.07 -3.22 -12.53
CA TRP A 16 2.27 -2.68 -11.89
C TRP A 16 2.31 -2.85 -10.37
N LEU A 17 1.16 -3.04 -9.72
CA LEU A 17 1.12 -2.99 -8.25
C LEU A 17 1.98 -4.08 -7.60
N LYS A 18 1.85 -5.31 -8.06
CA LYS A 18 2.63 -6.41 -7.50
C LYS A 18 4.13 -6.17 -7.62
N ASP A 19 4.57 -5.71 -8.79
CA ASP A 19 5.99 -5.43 -9.01
C ASP A 19 6.47 -4.31 -8.10
N SER A 20 5.64 -3.28 -7.87
CA SER A 20 5.97 -2.19 -6.97
C SER A 20 6.12 -2.70 -5.53
N ILE A 21 5.20 -3.53 -5.06
CA ILE A 21 5.26 -4.10 -3.72
C ILE A 21 6.52 -4.97 -3.58
N GLU A 22 6.79 -5.83 -4.56
CA GLU A 22 7.97 -6.70 -4.54
C GLU A 22 9.26 -5.88 -4.54
N SER A 23 9.29 -4.77 -5.27
CA SER A 23 10.45 -3.88 -5.29
C SER A 23 10.70 -3.26 -3.91
N VAL A 24 9.65 -2.88 -3.20
CA VAL A 24 9.77 -2.36 -1.84
C VAL A 24 10.38 -3.41 -0.92
N TYR A 25 9.90 -4.64 -0.99
CA TYR A 25 10.40 -5.71 -0.13
C TYR A 25 11.81 -6.20 -0.53
N ALA A 26 12.27 -5.87 -1.73
CA ALA A 26 13.61 -6.20 -2.19
C ALA A 26 14.68 -5.22 -1.70
N GLN A 27 14.30 -4.13 -1.04
CA GLN A 27 15.23 -3.14 -0.54
C GLN A 27 16.14 -3.71 0.55
N THR A 28 17.34 -3.12 0.67
CA THR A 28 18.29 -3.48 1.71
C THR A 28 17.75 -3.14 3.10
N GLU A 29 17.15 -1.95 3.26
CA GLU A 29 16.54 -1.57 4.52
C GLU A 29 15.18 -2.25 4.65
N GLN A 30 15.00 -3.03 5.70
CA GLN A 30 13.77 -3.76 5.94
C GLN A 30 12.94 -3.19 7.09
N ASN A 31 13.42 -2.17 7.78
CA ASN A 31 12.68 -1.55 8.89
C ASN A 31 11.75 -0.46 8.36
N PHE A 32 10.78 -0.87 7.56
CA PHE A 32 9.81 0.04 6.96
C PHE A 32 8.39 -0.48 7.16
N GLN A 33 7.44 0.44 7.05
CA GLN A 33 6.01 0.12 6.99
C GLN A 33 5.53 0.39 5.56
N LEU A 34 4.82 -0.56 4.97
CA LEU A 34 4.22 -0.38 3.65
C LEU A 34 2.71 -0.32 3.80
N ILE A 35 2.13 0.76 3.32
CA ILE A 35 0.68 0.97 3.34
C ILE A 35 0.20 1.11 1.90
N VAL A 36 -0.66 0.20 1.48
CA VAL A 36 -1.34 0.29 0.18
C VAL A 36 -2.75 0.77 0.43
N VAL A 37 -3.14 1.84 -0.25
CA VAL A 37 -4.51 2.37 -0.15
C VAL A 37 -5.23 2.05 -1.45
N ASP A 38 -6.13 1.08 -1.40
CA ASP A 38 -6.93 0.71 -2.57
C ASP A 38 -8.12 1.63 -2.69
N ASN A 39 -8.17 2.36 -3.79
CA ASN A 39 -9.14 3.43 -3.98
C ASN A 39 -10.30 3.00 -4.88
N GLY A 40 -10.77 1.78 -4.69
CA GLY A 40 -11.94 1.28 -5.42
C GLY A 40 -11.60 0.51 -6.69
N SER A 41 -10.54 -0.30 -6.67
CA SER A 41 -10.15 -1.11 -7.82
C SER A 41 -11.24 -2.10 -8.21
N THR A 42 -11.42 -2.26 -9.51
CA THR A 42 -12.35 -3.23 -10.09
C THR A 42 -11.61 -4.35 -10.84
N ASP A 43 -10.29 -4.30 -10.89
CA ASP A 43 -9.45 -5.34 -11.48
C ASP A 43 -8.90 -6.27 -10.40
N GLU A 44 -7.91 -7.09 -10.74
CA GLU A 44 -7.31 -8.06 -9.82
C GLU A 44 -6.30 -7.45 -8.86
N SER A 45 -6.03 -6.13 -8.95
CA SER A 45 -5.00 -5.50 -8.13
C SER A 45 -5.33 -5.55 -6.64
N LEU A 46 -6.61 -5.46 -6.28
CA LEU A 46 -7.01 -5.56 -4.88
C LEU A 46 -6.67 -6.94 -4.30
N GLU A 47 -6.95 -8.01 -5.04
CA GLU A 47 -6.59 -9.37 -4.61
C GLU A 47 -5.08 -9.53 -4.51
N GLN A 48 -4.32 -8.93 -5.42
CA GLN A 48 -2.86 -8.93 -5.36
C GLN A 48 -2.39 -8.27 -4.06
N ALA A 49 -2.95 -7.11 -3.72
CA ALA A 49 -2.62 -6.42 -2.48
C ALA A 49 -2.98 -7.25 -1.24
N ARG A 50 -4.15 -7.87 -1.24
CA ARG A 50 -4.60 -8.69 -0.11
C ARG A 50 -3.65 -9.86 0.17
N SER A 51 -2.97 -10.38 -0.84
CA SER A 51 -2.04 -11.49 -0.66
C SER A 51 -0.84 -11.15 0.23
N TYR A 52 -0.57 -9.86 0.47
CA TYR A 52 0.53 -9.42 1.33
C TYR A 52 0.10 -9.13 2.77
N CYS A 53 -1.19 -9.22 3.09
CA CYS A 53 -1.70 -8.81 4.40
C CYS A 53 -1.19 -9.67 5.56
N SER A 54 -0.60 -10.82 5.29
CA SER A 54 0.02 -11.65 6.34
C SER A 54 1.35 -11.09 6.83
N ARG A 55 1.95 -10.16 6.11
CA ARG A 55 3.23 -9.56 6.53
C ARG A 55 3.00 -8.53 7.62
N ALA A 56 3.83 -8.56 8.67
CA ALA A 56 3.65 -7.73 9.86
C ALA A 56 3.75 -6.24 9.57
N ASN A 57 4.56 -5.86 8.57
CA ASN A 57 4.79 -4.45 8.23
C ASN A 57 3.94 -3.96 7.05
N PHE A 58 2.93 -4.73 6.67
CA PHE A 58 2.05 -4.39 5.54
C PHE A 58 0.65 -4.03 6.07
N THR A 59 0.11 -2.93 5.57
CA THR A 59 -1.27 -2.50 5.88
C THR A 59 -2.00 -2.21 4.59
N LEU A 60 -3.21 -2.73 4.45
CA LEU A 60 -4.07 -2.44 3.30
C LEU A 60 -5.28 -1.67 3.77
N ILE A 61 -5.54 -0.52 3.14
CA ILE A 61 -6.75 0.26 3.34
C ILE A 61 -7.62 0.07 2.10
N GLU A 62 -8.86 -0.38 2.27
CA GLU A 62 -9.80 -0.61 1.17
C GLU A 62 -10.92 0.43 1.24
N ASN A 63 -10.90 1.39 0.33
CA ASN A 63 -11.90 2.46 0.33
C ASN A 63 -13.22 2.08 -0.36
N GLY A 64 -13.18 1.13 -1.27
CA GLY A 64 -14.38 0.70 -2.00
C GLY A 64 -14.80 1.66 -3.11
N THR A 65 -14.44 2.92 -3.05
CA THR A 65 -14.71 3.92 -4.08
C THR A 65 -13.50 4.81 -4.26
N ASN A 66 -13.43 5.49 -5.40
CA ASN A 66 -12.34 6.43 -5.65
C ASN A 66 -12.58 7.74 -4.89
N THR A 67 -11.79 7.97 -3.85
CA THR A 67 -11.87 9.16 -3.02
C THR A 67 -10.86 10.24 -3.42
N GLY A 68 -10.15 10.03 -4.54
CA GLY A 68 -9.12 10.95 -5.02
C GLY A 68 -7.73 10.60 -4.48
N PHE A 69 -6.72 11.00 -5.24
CA PHE A 69 -5.32 10.67 -4.94
C PHE A 69 -4.87 11.27 -3.60
N SER A 70 -5.15 12.56 -3.39
CA SER A 70 -4.71 13.25 -2.17
C SER A 70 -5.33 12.64 -0.92
N HIS A 71 -6.61 12.27 -0.98
CA HIS A 71 -7.29 11.64 0.15
C HIS A 71 -6.65 10.29 0.48
N ALA A 72 -6.37 9.49 -0.54
CA ALA A 72 -5.74 8.17 -0.36
C ALA A 72 -4.35 8.30 0.28
N VAL A 73 -3.54 9.24 -0.22
CA VAL A 73 -2.20 9.49 0.35
C VAL A 73 -2.32 9.93 1.80
N ASN A 74 -3.25 10.84 2.11
CA ASN A 74 -3.44 11.34 3.47
C ASN A 74 -3.91 10.24 4.43
N GLN A 75 -4.73 9.31 3.96
CA GLN A 75 -5.11 8.15 4.77
C GLN A 75 -3.90 7.30 5.14
N GLY A 76 -3.01 7.06 4.17
CA GLY A 76 -1.78 6.33 4.42
C GLY A 76 -0.90 7.04 5.43
N ILE A 77 -0.74 8.35 5.27
CA ILE A 77 0.07 9.15 6.19
C ILE A 77 -0.51 9.08 7.61
N ALA A 78 -1.83 9.16 7.74
CA ALA A 78 -2.49 9.08 9.05
C ALA A 78 -2.27 7.73 9.74
N MET A 79 -2.04 6.67 8.99
CA MET A 79 -1.78 5.33 9.53
C MET A 79 -0.28 5.08 9.77
N ALA A 80 0.58 6.02 9.40
CA ALA A 80 2.03 5.81 9.48
C ALA A 80 2.52 5.73 10.92
N GLU A 81 3.41 4.77 11.16
CA GLU A 81 4.02 4.51 12.47
C GLU A 81 5.53 4.75 12.43
N SER A 82 6.00 5.53 11.47
CA SER A 82 7.42 5.86 11.33
C SER A 82 7.76 7.15 12.09
N GLU A 83 9.06 7.33 12.28
CA GLU A 83 9.56 8.55 12.91
C GLU A 83 9.35 9.79 12.07
#